data_83b110ced9f6e6c323a165d5b3836228
#
_entry.id   83b110ced9f6e6c323a165d5b3836228
#
_cell.length_a   1.000
_cell.length_b   1.000
_cell.length_c   1.000
_cell.angle_alpha   90.00
_cell.angle_beta   90.00
_cell.angle_gamma   90.00
#
_symmetry.space_group_name_H-M   'P 1'
#
loop_
_entity.id
_entity.type
_entity.pdbx_description
1 polymer ?
#
loop_
_entity_poly.entity_id
_entity_poly.type
_entity_poly.pdbx_seq_one_letter_code
_entity_poly.pdbx_strand_id
1 'polypeptide(L)'
;MKTLIITGASAGIGLATARRFADAGYAVTNISRRPCPLPSVNHLPGDLSNAGFLDTLGDRLSEALAGADAVSLIHNASRLLNDSAADTSSDQLRAVMEVNLAAPNTLNRFVIPRMPSGSSILYVGSTLAEKAVPNSFSYVVTKHALVGMMRATCQDLAGRGIHTACICPGFTDTEMLRAHVPEEAMDAVRGLSAYGRLIEPSEIADTLHWAAENPVINGAVLHANLGQVER
;
A
#
# COMPACT_ATOMS: atom_id res chain seq x y z
N MET A 1 -9.90 9.61 18.80
CA MET A 1 -8.70 9.98 18.01
C MET A 1 -8.66 9.13 16.74
N LYS A 2 -8.32 9.69 15.59
CA LYS A 2 -8.16 8.91 14.35
C LYS A 2 -6.90 8.04 14.42
N THR A 3 -6.98 6.84 13.86
CA THR A 3 -5.88 5.86 13.87
C THR A 3 -5.49 5.45 12.45
N LEU A 4 -4.19 5.41 12.17
CA LEU A 4 -3.63 4.81 10.96
C LEU A 4 -3.01 3.46 11.29
N ILE A 5 -3.42 2.42 10.58
CA ILE A 5 -2.70 1.15 10.48
C ILE A 5 -2.08 1.08 9.08
N ILE A 6 -0.77 0.98 9.01
CA ILE A 6 -0.06 0.94 7.72
C ILE A 6 0.92 -0.23 7.68
N THR A 7 1.06 -0.85 6.52
CA THR A 7 2.09 -1.87 6.30
C THR A 7 3.29 -1.28 5.56
N GLY A 8 4.51 -1.63 5.99
CA GLY A 8 5.74 -1.26 5.28
C GLY A 8 6.17 0.20 5.40
N ALA A 9 5.97 0.82 6.58
CA ALA A 9 6.36 2.22 6.82
C ALA A 9 7.82 2.41 7.30
N SER A 10 8.71 1.47 7.01
CA SER A 10 10.13 1.60 7.35
C SER A 10 10.93 2.46 6.36
N ALA A 11 10.41 2.69 5.15
CA ALA A 11 11.06 3.46 4.09
C ALA A 11 10.04 3.94 3.03
N GLY A 12 10.50 4.74 2.08
CA GLY A 12 9.78 5.14 0.86
C GLY A 12 8.39 5.73 1.11
N ILE A 13 7.41 5.33 0.30
CA ILE A 13 6.02 5.81 0.39
C ILE A 13 5.43 5.56 1.78
N GLY A 14 5.66 4.38 2.36
CA GLY A 14 5.10 4.04 3.67
C GLY A 14 5.62 4.94 4.78
N LEU A 15 6.93 5.25 4.80
CA LEU A 15 7.54 6.17 5.77
C LEU A 15 6.98 7.60 5.61
N ALA A 16 6.91 8.10 4.38
CA ALA A 16 6.35 9.41 4.09
C ALA A 16 4.87 9.48 4.53
N THR A 17 4.10 8.43 4.28
CA THR A 17 2.69 8.32 4.69
C THR A 17 2.57 8.31 6.22
N ALA A 18 3.37 7.51 6.91
CA ALA A 18 3.36 7.47 8.38
C ALA A 18 3.65 8.86 8.98
N ARG A 19 4.63 9.59 8.43
CA ARG A 19 4.93 10.97 8.83
C ARG A 19 3.74 11.90 8.59
N ARG A 20 3.19 11.89 7.36
CA ARG A 20 2.07 12.75 6.96
C ARG A 20 0.86 12.59 7.86
N PHE A 21 0.51 11.37 8.23
CA PHE A 21 -0.61 11.08 9.13
C PHE A 21 -0.30 11.45 10.58
N ALA A 22 0.92 11.20 11.06
CA ALA A 22 1.34 11.60 12.40
C ALA A 22 1.27 13.14 12.54
N ASP A 23 1.76 13.89 11.55
CA ASP A 23 1.70 15.36 11.50
C ASP A 23 0.24 15.87 11.45
N ALA A 24 -0.68 15.06 10.93
CA ALA A 24 -2.13 15.34 10.93
C ALA A 24 -2.83 14.90 12.24
N GLY A 25 -2.10 14.44 13.25
CA GLY A 25 -2.64 14.09 14.57
C GLY A 25 -3.24 12.68 14.68
N TYR A 26 -2.93 11.77 13.75
CA TYR A 26 -3.31 10.36 13.87
C TYR A 26 -2.41 9.60 14.83
N ALA A 27 -2.97 8.64 15.57
CA ALA A 27 -2.19 7.56 16.16
C ALA A 27 -1.75 6.62 15.05
N VAL A 28 -0.44 6.48 14.84
CA VAL A 28 0.10 5.69 13.73
C VAL A 28 0.71 4.39 14.22
N THR A 29 0.28 3.26 13.64
CA THR A 29 0.84 1.92 13.88
C THR A 29 1.35 1.34 12.57
N ASN A 30 2.63 0.98 12.54
CA ASN A 30 3.29 0.36 11.41
C ASN A 30 3.48 -1.15 11.64
N ILE A 31 3.09 -1.97 10.65
CA ILE A 31 3.37 -3.41 10.61
C ILE A 31 4.43 -3.65 9.54
N SER A 32 5.64 -4.03 9.96
CA SER A 32 6.74 -4.34 9.05
C SER A 32 7.87 -5.07 9.76
N ARG A 33 8.79 -5.67 9.01
CA ARG A 33 9.97 -6.36 9.55
C ARG A 33 10.96 -5.39 10.19
N ARG A 34 11.21 -4.25 9.54
CA ARG A 34 12.10 -3.17 10.04
C ARG A 34 11.27 -2.10 10.74
N PRO A 35 11.73 -1.52 11.85
CA PRO A 35 11.01 -0.43 12.52
C PRO A 35 10.88 0.80 11.61
N CYS A 36 9.82 1.58 11.84
CA CYS A 36 9.72 2.93 11.31
C CYS A 36 10.71 3.84 12.06
N PRO A 37 11.50 4.67 11.37
CA PRO A 37 12.45 5.56 12.05
C PRO A 37 11.81 6.74 12.79
N LEU A 38 10.48 6.89 12.74
CA LEU A 38 9.75 7.95 13.45
C LEU A 38 9.40 7.49 14.87
N PRO A 39 9.88 8.18 15.92
CA PRO A 39 9.62 7.78 17.31
C PRO A 39 8.14 7.80 17.71
N SER A 40 7.32 8.63 17.04
CA SER A 40 5.88 8.73 17.28
C SER A 40 5.06 7.57 16.70
N VAL A 41 5.68 6.69 15.92
CA VAL A 41 5.01 5.57 15.27
C VAL A 41 5.13 4.31 16.10
N ASN A 42 4.00 3.76 16.53
CA ASN A 42 3.98 2.45 17.17
C ASN A 42 4.40 1.37 16.16
N HIS A 43 5.37 0.56 16.52
CA HIS A 43 5.88 -0.51 15.66
C HIS A 43 5.43 -1.87 16.13
N LEU A 44 4.75 -2.60 15.24
CA LEU A 44 4.41 -4.00 15.38
C LEU A 44 5.31 -4.81 14.42
N PRO A 45 6.35 -5.49 14.94
CA PRO A 45 7.24 -6.27 14.09
C PRO A 45 6.48 -7.47 13.52
N GLY A 46 6.31 -7.51 12.18
CA GLY A 46 5.58 -8.56 11.47
C GLY A 46 6.16 -8.83 10.09
N ASP A 47 6.27 -10.10 9.75
CA ASP A 47 6.64 -10.55 8.41
C ASP A 47 5.39 -11.00 7.66
N LEU A 48 4.96 -10.18 6.70
CA LEU A 48 3.77 -10.43 5.89
C LEU A 48 3.93 -11.63 4.94
N SER A 49 5.11 -12.20 4.81
CA SER A 49 5.32 -13.47 4.10
C SER A 49 4.97 -14.70 4.95
N ASN A 50 4.74 -14.51 6.25
CA ASN A 50 4.27 -15.55 7.15
C ASN A 50 2.74 -15.46 7.29
N ALA A 51 2.02 -16.47 6.85
CA ALA A 51 0.54 -16.51 6.94
C ALA A 51 0.00 -16.35 8.37
N GLY A 52 0.77 -16.77 9.39
CA GLY A 52 0.43 -16.67 10.81
C GLY A 52 0.90 -15.37 11.49
N PHE A 53 1.29 -14.32 10.76
CA PHE A 53 1.88 -13.11 11.37
C PHE A 53 0.95 -12.42 12.38
N LEU A 54 -0.37 -12.56 12.26
CA LEU A 54 -1.33 -12.02 13.23
C LEU A 54 -1.39 -12.78 14.55
N ASP A 55 -0.95 -14.04 14.61
CA ASP A 55 -0.97 -14.83 15.84
C ASP A 55 -0.13 -14.18 16.96
N THR A 56 0.91 -13.42 16.56
CA THR A 56 1.79 -12.69 17.47
C THR A 56 1.46 -11.21 17.63
N LEU A 57 0.66 -10.64 16.72
CA LEU A 57 0.39 -9.21 16.66
C LEU A 57 -1.04 -8.83 17.06
N GLY A 58 -1.96 -9.81 17.06
CA GLY A 58 -3.40 -9.58 17.14
C GLY A 58 -3.82 -8.76 18.37
N ASP A 59 -3.31 -9.08 19.56
CA ASP A 59 -3.64 -8.36 20.80
C ASP A 59 -3.17 -6.90 20.73
N ARG A 60 -1.93 -6.66 20.36
CA ARG A 60 -1.36 -5.32 20.23
C ARG A 60 -2.04 -4.50 19.11
N LEU A 61 -2.44 -5.16 18.03
CA LEU A 61 -3.21 -4.51 16.98
C LEU A 61 -4.63 -4.17 17.44
N SER A 62 -5.25 -5.03 18.25
CA SER A 62 -6.54 -4.74 18.87
C SER A 62 -6.46 -3.55 19.81
N GLU A 63 -5.40 -3.46 20.63
CA GLU A 63 -5.13 -2.30 21.50
C GLU A 63 -4.97 -1.01 20.68
N ALA A 64 -4.23 -1.06 19.56
CA ALA A 64 -4.04 0.09 18.69
C ALA A 64 -5.34 0.59 18.01
N LEU A 65 -6.33 -0.29 17.85
CA LEU A 65 -7.63 0.02 17.27
C LEU A 65 -8.67 0.45 18.32
N ALA A 66 -8.40 0.20 19.62
CA ALA A 66 -9.36 0.43 20.69
C ALA A 66 -9.71 1.92 20.83
N GLY A 67 -11.01 2.24 20.81
CA GLY A 67 -11.49 3.63 21.00
C GLY A 67 -11.16 4.58 19.85
N ALA A 68 -10.78 4.09 18.69
CA ALA A 68 -10.56 4.94 17.51
C ALA A 68 -11.90 5.50 17.00
N ASP A 69 -11.95 6.82 16.74
CA ASP A 69 -13.12 7.49 16.14
C ASP A 69 -13.24 7.16 14.65
N ALA A 70 -12.12 6.93 13.98
CA ALA A 70 -12.02 6.44 12.61
C ALA A 70 -10.67 5.72 12.42
N VAL A 71 -10.66 4.73 11.54
CA VAL A 71 -9.46 3.94 11.20
C VAL A 71 -9.16 4.07 9.72
N SER A 72 -7.93 4.47 9.39
CA SER A 72 -7.39 4.33 8.03
C SER A 72 -6.48 3.11 8.00
N LEU A 73 -6.86 2.08 7.21
CA LEU A 73 -6.01 0.92 6.95
C LEU A 73 -5.34 1.10 5.59
N ILE A 74 -4.00 1.16 5.56
CA ILE A 74 -3.25 1.36 4.32
C ILE A 74 -2.36 0.16 4.01
N HIS A 75 -2.71 -0.56 2.95
CA HIS A 75 -1.92 -1.66 2.40
C HIS A 75 -0.84 -1.11 1.47
N ASN A 76 0.35 -0.84 2.02
CA ASN A 76 1.47 -0.27 1.28
C ASN A 76 2.60 -1.28 1.04
N ALA A 77 2.85 -2.21 1.97
CA ALA A 77 3.90 -3.21 1.79
C ALA A 77 3.66 -4.04 0.53
N SER A 78 4.72 -4.26 -0.23
CA SER A 78 4.66 -5.05 -1.47
C SER A 78 5.99 -5.73 -1.72
N ARG A 79 5.93 -6.86 -2.43
CA ARG A 79 7.08 -7.59 -2.95
C ARG A 79 7.08 -7.49 -4.47
N LEU A 80 8.21 -7.08 -5.04
CA LEU A 80 8.48 -7.05 -6.47
C LEU A 80 9.63 -8.00 -6.75
N LEU A 81 9.48 -8.83 -7.75
CA LEU A 81 10.55 -9.67 -8.31
C LEU A 81 10.83 -9.23 -9.74
N ASN A 82 12.05 -9.45 -10.16
CA ASN A 82 12.44 -9.35 -11.56
C ASN A 82 12.22 -10.74 -12.19
N ASP A 83 11.04 -10.98 -12.74
CA ASP A 83 10.55 -12.29 -13.16
C ASP A 83 9.70 -12.24 -14.43
N SER A 84 9.59 -13.38 -15.13
CA SER A 84 8.81 -13.51 -16.36
C SER A 84 7.82 -14.70 -16.30
N ALA A 85 6.86 -14.71 -17.23
CA ALA A 85 5.90 -15.81 -17.33
C ALA A 85 6.56 -17.18 -17.63
N ALA A 86 7.76 -17.18 -18.21
CA ALA A 86 8.50 -18.39 -18.52
C ALA A 86 9.35 -18.92 -17.36
N ASP A 87 9.78 -18.03 -16.45
CA ASP A 87 10.80 -18.35 -15.45
C ASP A 87 10.25 -18.38 -14.01
N THR A 88 9.09 -17.74 -13.78
CA THR A 88 8.52 -17.66 -12.43
C THR A 88 8.02 -19.02 -11.97
N SER A 89 8.65 -19.60 -10.96
CA SER A 89 8.13 -20.83 -10.35
C SER A 89 6.82 -20.58 -9.60
N SER A 90 6.02 -21.65 -9.46
CA SER A 90 4.78 -21.57 -8.66
C SER A 90 5.03 -21.11 -7.21
N ASP A 91 6.17 -21.46 -6.63
CA ASP A 91 6.49 -21.06 -5.26
C ASP A 91 6.91 -19.59 -5.17
N GLN A 92 7.62 -19.07 -6.16
CA GLN A 92 7.90 -17.64 -6.26
C GLN A 92 6.61 -16.83 -6.42
N LEU A 93 5.71 -17.26 -7.30
CA LEU A 93 4.41 -16.60 -7.48
C LEU A 93 3.60 -16.61 -6.18
N ARG A 94 3.50 -17.76 -5.49
CA ARG A 94 2.80 -17.86 -4.19
C ARG A 94 3.42 -16.92 -3.15
N ALA A 95 4.75 -16.83 -3.09
CA ALA A 95 5.44 -15.95 -2.14
C ALA A 95 5.19 -14.45 -2.41
N VAL A 96 5.01 -14.04 -3.67
CA VAL A 96 4.60 -12.68 -4.01
C VAL A 96 3.12 -12.46 -3.66
N MET A 97 2.25 -13.42 -4.00
CA MET A 97 0.82 -13.36 -3.66
C MET A 97 0.59 -13.32 -2.16
N GLU A 98 1.40 -14.02 -1.36
CA GLU A 98 1.29 -13.99 0.11
C GLU A 98 1.44 -12.57 0.65
N VAL A 99 2.49 -11.85 0.25
CA VAL A 99 2.73 -10.48 0.71
C VAL A 99 1.73 -9.48 0.12
N ASN A 100 1.45 -9.60 -1.19
CA ASN A 100 0.73 -8.56 -1.93
C ASN A 100 -0.80 -8.71 -1.87
N LEU A 101 -1.31 -9.90 -1.55
CA LEU A 101 -2.76 -10.20 -1.56
C LEU A 101 -3.23 -10.89 -0.27
N ALA A 102 -2.60 -12.01 0.13
CA ALA A 102 -3.07 -12.77 1.27
C ALA A 102 -2.93 -12.00 2.60
N ALA A 103 -1.80 -11.32 2.81
CA ALA A 103 -1.60 -10.48 3.98
C ALA A 103 -2.57 -9.29 4.06
N PRO A 104 -2.83 -8.50 2.99
CA PRO A 104 -3.93 -7.54 2.94
C PRO A 104 -5.28 -8.13 3.31
N ASN A 105 -5.66 -9.29 2.75
CA ASN A 105 -6.90 -9.97 3.10
C ASN A 105 -6.95 -10.35 4.59
N THR A 106 -5.87 -10.89 5.13
CA THR A 106 -5.75 -11.26 6.55
C THR A 106 -5.95 -10.04 7.46
N LEU A 107 -5.33 -8.89 7.11
CA LEU A 107 -5.53 -7.63 7.83
C LEU A 107 -6.95 -7.11 7.68
N ASN A 108 -7.55 -7.15 6.49
CA ASN A 108 -8.94 -6.77 6.28
C ASN A 108 -9.89 -7.55 7.20
N ARG A 109 -9.76 -8.88 7.23
CA ARG A 109 -10.57 -9.74 8.11
C ARG A 109 -10.44 -9.39 9.58
N PHE A 110 -9.27 -8.97 10.01
CA PHE A 110 -9.01 -8.60 11.41
C PHE A 110 -9.50 -7.18 11.74
N VAL A 111 -9.23 -6.21 10.86
CA VAL A 111 -9.46 -4.78 11.13
C VAL A 111 -10.90 -4.37 10.85
N ILE A 112 -11.50 -4.83 9.75
CA ILE A 112 -12.85 -4.43 9.32
C ILE A 112 -13.92 -4.57 10.41
N PRO A 113 -13.99 -5.66 11.20
CA PRO A 113 -14.98 -5.77 12.28
C PRO A 113 -14.83 -4.72 13.39
N ARG A 114 -13.67 -4.06 13.46
CA ARG A 114 -13.30 -3.05 14.48
C ARG A 114 -13.33 -1.62 13.94
N MET A 115 -13.69 -1.43 12.67
CA MET A 115 -13.73 -0.11 12.04
C MET A 115 -15.07 0.59 12.28
N PRO A 116 -15.09 1.79 12.87
CA PRO A 116 -16.28 2.62 12.93
C PRO A 116 -16.61 3.25 11.56
N SER A 117 -17.82 3.81 11.44
CA SER A 117 -18.19 4.68 10.30
C SER A 117 -17.21 5.87 10.19
N GLY A 118 -16.92 6.32 8.97
CA GLY A 118 -15.93 7.35 8.69
C GLY A 118 -14.51 6.79 8.48
N SER A 119 -14.34 5.46 8.52
CA SER A 119 -13.07 4.80 8.26
C SER A 119 -12.77 4.61 6.78
N SER A 120 -11.51 4.28 6.45
CA SER A 120 -11.05 4.04 5.08
C SER A 120 -10.12 2.84 4.97
N ILE A 121 -10.16 2.14 3.83
CA ILE A 121 -9.19 1.10 3.46
C ILE A 121 -8.56 1.49 2.13
N LEU A 122 -7.27 1.83 2.16
CA LEU A 122 -6.55 2.27 0.98
C LEU A 122 -5.50 1.23 0.56
N TYR A 123 -5.43 1.00 -0.73
CA TYR A 123 -4.47 0.09 -1.34
C TYR A 123 -3.46 0.88 -2.17
N VAL A 124 -2.17 0.67 -1.91
CA VAL A 124 -1.11 1.21 -2.77
C VAL A 124 -0.93 0.27 -3.95
N GLY A 125 -1.54 0.65 -5.05
CA GLY A 125 -1.47 -0.03 -6.33
C GLY A 125 -0.15 0.23 -7.06
N SER A 126 -0.25 0.42 -8.35
CA SER A 126 0.83 0.79 -9.28
C SER A 126 0.19 1.16 -10.61
N THR A 127 0.87 1.87 -11.49
CA THR A 127 0.50 1.92 -12.91
C THR A 127 0.44 0.53 -13.53
N LEU A 128 1.18 -0.45 -12.97
CA LEU A 128 1.12 -1.86 -13.36
C LEU A 128 -0.11 -2.62 -12.83
N ALA A 129 -1.12 -1.93 -12.33
CA ALA A 129 -2.43 -2.49 -12.04
C ALA A 129 -3.38 -2.47 -13.26
N GLU A 130 -2.99 -1.79 -14.35
CA GLU A 130 -3.78 -1.65 -15.59
C GLU A 130 -2.98 -1.94 -16.86
N LYS A 131 -1.65 -2.00 -16.74
CA LYS A 131 -0.73 -2.31 -17.83
C LYS A 131 0.35 -3.29 -17.38
N ALA A 132 1.21 -3.70 -18.31
CA ALA A 132 2.31 -4.61 -18.02
C ALA A 132 3.62 -4.08 -18.63
N VAL A 133 4.73 -4.44 -18.00
CA VAL A 133 6.07 -4.27 -18.54
C VAL A 133 6.83 -5.61 -18.44
N PRO A 134 7.82 -5.85 -19.29
CA PRO A 134 8.66 -7.06 -19.18
C PRO A 134 9.30 -7.19 -17.80
N ASN A 135 9.62 -8.40 -17.42
CA ASN A 135 10.34 -8.75 -16.19
C ASN A 135 9.64 -8.32 -14.87
N SER A 136 8.31 -8.27 -14.87
CA SER A 136 7.52 -7.91 -13.70
C SER A 136 6.25 -8.77 -13.58
N PHE A 137 6.31 -10.04 -14.02
CA PHE A 137 5.14 -10.91 -14.19
C PHE A 137 4.33 -11.06 -12.90
N SER A 138 4.95 -11.55 -11.83
CA SER A 138 4.24 -11.79 -10.56
C SER A 138 3.70 -10.50 -9.94
N TYR A 139 4.44 -9.41 -10.07
CA TYR A 139 4.02 -8.11 -9.58
C TYR A 139 2.81 -7.57 -10.34
N VAL A 140 2.83 -7.60 -11.69
CA VAL A 140 1.71 -7.21 -12.54
C VAL A 140 0.45 -8.01 -12.18
N VAL A 141 0.57 -9.34 -12.07
CA VAL A 141 -0.55 -10.21 -11.66
C VAL A 141 -1.15 -9.74 -10.33
N THR A 142 -0.31 -9.51 -9.31
CA THR A 142 -0.80 -9.12 -7.99
C THR A 142 -1.36 -7.71 -7.95
N LYS A 143 -0.83 -6.76 -8.72
CA LYS A 143 -1.35 -5.39 -8.75
C LYS A 143 -2.70 -5.28 -9.48
N HIS A 144 -2.92 -6.07 -10.54
CA HIS A 144 -4.25 -6.22 -11.15
C HIS A 144 -5.25 -6.85 -10.18
N ALA A 145 -4.86 -7.92 -9.48
CA ALA A 145 -5.72 -8.59 -8.50
C ALA A 145 -6.06 -7.67 -7.30
N LEU A 146 -5.14 -6.78 -6.90
CA LEU A 146 -5.35 -5.83 -5.80
C LEU A 146 -6.49 -4.85 -6.11
N VAL A 147 -6.63 -4.41 -7.35
CA VAL A 147 -7.77 -3.58 -7.79
C VAL A 147 -9.09 -4.35 -7.66
N GLY A 148 -9.09 -5.63 -8.05
CA GLY A 148 -10.25 -6.51 -7.84
C GLY A 148 -10.61 -6.65 -6.37
N MET A 149 -9.62 -6.87 -5.51
CA MET A 149 -9.81 -6.94 -4.05
C MET A 149 -10.39 -5.63 -3.50
N MET A 150 -9.87 -4.48 -3.88
CA MET A 150 -10.38 -3.17 -3.46
C MET A 150 -11.86 -3.01 -3.85
N ARG A 151 -12.21 -3.31 -5.10
CA ARG A 151 -13.58 -3.20 -5.62
C ARG A 151 -14.56 -4.14 -4.91
N ALA A 152 -14.16 -5.39 -4.66
CA ALA A 152 -14.96 -6.34 -3.89
C ALA A 152 -15.18 -5.84 -2.46
N THR A 153 -14.11 -5.40 -1.77
CA THR A 153 -14.19 -4.83 -0.43
C THR A 153 -15.13 -3.61 -0.39
N CYS A 154 -15.10 -2.75 -1.42
CA CYS A 154 -16.02 -1.62 -1.53
C CYS A 154 -17.49 -2.07 -1.51
N GLN A 155 -17.84 -3.10 -2.27
CA GLN A 155 -19.21 -3.62 -2.34
C GLN A 155 -19.63 -4.30 -1.03
N ASP A 156 -18.75 -5.09 -0.44
CA ASP A 156 -19.01 -5.80 0.83
C ASP A 156 -19.22 -4.84 2.02
N LEU A 157 -18.68 -3.62 1.93
CA LEU A 157 -18.80 -2.59 2.97
C LEU A 157 -19.95 -1.60 2.73
N ALA A 158 -20.81 -1.84 1.74
CA ALA A 158 -21.95 -0.97 1.45
C ALA A 158 -22.80 -0.73 2.70
N GLY A 159 -23.16 0.53 2.96
CA GLY A 159 -23.96 0.94 4.13
C GLY A 159 -23.17 1.06 5.45
N ARG A 160 -21.89 0.68 5.51
CA ARG A 160 -21.09 0.75 6.74
C ARG A 160 -20.42 2.10 6.99
N GLY A 161 -20.47 3.02 6.01
CA GLY A 161 -19.76 4.31 6.10
C GLY A 161 -18.24 4.16 6.08
N ILE A 162 -17.73 3.07 5.47
CA ILE A 162 -16.30 2.79 5.27
C ILE A 162 -16.05 2.85 3.76
N HIS A 163 -15.08 3.64 3.32
CA HIS A 163 -14.75 3.75 1.91
C HIS A 163 -13.41 3.08 1.57
N THR A 164 -13.27 2.70 0.31
CA THR A 164 -12.06 2.06 -0.21
C THR A 164 -11.58 2.75 -1.47
N ALA A 165 -10.26 2.81 -1.67
CA ALA A 165 -9.69 3.27 -2.93
C ALA A 165 -8.33 2.60 -3.19
N CYS A 166 -7.93 2.56 -4.46
CA CYS A 166 -6.61 2.12 -4.88
C CYS A 166 -5.86 3.32 -5.46
N ILE A 167 -4.78 3.73 -4.82
CA ILE A 167 -3.88 4.78 -5.31
C ILE A 167 -2.78 4.09 -6.11
N CYS A 168 -2.63 4.44 -7.39
CA CYS A 168 -1.68 3.85 -8.32
C CYS A 168 -0.54 4.83 -8.61
N PRO A 169 0.58 4.76 -7.86
CA PRO A 169 1.75 5.56 -8.12
C PRO A 169 2.41 5.21 -9.46
N GLY A 170 3.00 6.22 -10.11
CA GLY A 170 4.01 6.02 -11.12
C GLY A 170 5.40 5.79 -10.51
N PHE A 171 6.47 6.09 -11.27
CA PHE A 171 7.84 5.93 -10.79
C PHE A 171 8.13 6.90 -9.64
N THR A 172 8.18 6.34 -8.43
CA THR A 172 8.41 7.07 -7.17
C THR A 172 9.83 6.80 -6.66
N ASP A 173 10.54 7.83 -6.23
CA ASP A 173 11.91 7.72 -5.71
C ASP A 173 11.95 6.96 -4.39
N THR A 174 12.19 5.67 -4.46
CA THR A 174 12.18 4.73 -3.33
C THR A 174 13.32 3.73 -3.43
N GLU A 175 13.68 3.10 -2.30
CA GLU A 175 14.62 1.97 -2.30
C GLU A 175 14.18 0.86 -3.27
N MET A 176 12.88 0.59 -3.38
CA MET A 176 12.35 -0.42 -4.29
C MET A 176 12.64 -0.06 -5.75
N LEU A 177 12.40 1.18 -6.18
CA LEU A 177 12.70 1.61 -7.55
C LEU A 177 14.19 1.46 -7.84
N ARG A 178 15.04 1.97 -6.95
CA ARG A 178 16.50 1.94 -7.11
C ARG A 178 17.09 0.53 -7.11
N ALA A 179 16.42 -0.43 -6.46
CA ALA A 179 16.84 -1.83 -6.47
C ALA A 179 16.47 -2.57 -7.77
N HIS A 180 15.52 -2.05 -8.56
CA HIS A 180 15.02 -2.72 -9.77
C HIS A 180 15.34 -1.98 -11.06
N VAL A 181 15.72 -0.71 -10.98
CA VAL A 181 16.10 0.11 -12.13
C VAL A 181 17.59 0.47 -12.01
N PRO A 182 18.44 0.06 -12.95
CA PRO A 182 19.84 0.44 -12.98
C PRO A 182 20.01 1.97 -13.06
N GLU A 183 21.07 2.50 -12.47
CA GLU A 183 21.30 3.96 -12.41
C GLU A 183 21.38 4.59 -13.81
N GLU A 184 22.00 3.89 -14.76
CA GLU A 184 22.10 4.33 -16.17
C GLU A 184 20.75 4.39 -16.90
N ALA A 185 19.72 3.71 -16.41
CA ALA A 185 18.37 3.77 -16.97
C ALA A 185 17.48 4.83 -16.28
N MET A 186 17.96 5.42 -15.19
CA MET A 186 17.14 6.31 -14.36
C MET A 186 16.67 7.57 -15.10
N ASP A 187 17.50 8.13 -15.98
CA ASP A 187 17.09 9.30 -16.78
C ASP A 187 16.01 8.96 -17.81
N ALA A 188 16.05 7.76 -18.39
CA ALA A 188 14.99 7.28 -19.25
C ALA A 188 13.67 7.11 -18.48
N VAL A 189 13.74 6.59 -17.25
CA VAL A 189 12.57 6.45 -16.37
C VAL A 189 11.98 7.81 -15.97
N ARG A 190 12.80 8.81 -15.65
CA ARG A 190 12.35 10.20 -15.43
C ARG A 190 11.61 10.76 -16.65
N GLY A 191 12.14 10.48 -17.85
CA GLY A 191 11.55 10.92 -19.12
C GLY A 191 10.19 10.28 -19.46
N LEU A 192 9.76 9.23 -18.74
CA LEU A 192 8.42 8.66 -18.89
C LEU A 192 7.33 9.48 -18.17
N SER A 193 7.70 10.39 -17.30
CA SER A 193 6.79 11.34 -16.66
C SER A 193 6.63 12.59 -17.50
N ALA A 194 5.41 13.13 -17.62
CA ALA A 194 5.18 14.40 -18.30
C ALA A 194 5.92 15.59 -17.63
N TYR A 195 6.35 15.42 -16.38
CA TYR A 195 7.12 16.40 -15.61
C TYR A 195 8.64 16.17 -15.67
N GLY A 196 9.13 15.12 -16.35
CA GLY A 196 10.56 14.82 -16.50
C GLY A 196 11.27 14.46 -15.18
N ARG A 197 10.55 14.02 -14.16
CA ARG A 197 11.10 13.68 -12.85
C ARG A 197 10.41 12.46 -12.22
N LEU A 198 11.05 11.88 -11.21
CA LEU A 198 10.38 10.93 -10.33
C LEU A 198 9.36 11.64 -9.42
N ILE A 199 8.43 10.84 -8.90
CA ILE A 199 7.50 11.26 -7.87
C ILE A 199 8.22 11.21 -6.53
N GLU A 200 8.05 12.25 -5.71
CA GLU A 200 8.53 12.19 -4.34
C GLU A 200 7.59 11.34 -3.48
N PRO A 201 8.11 10.50 -2.55
CA PRO A 201 7.27 9.73 -1.65
C PRO A 201 6.24 10.56 -0.87
N SER A 202 6.55 11.82 -0.57
CA SER A 202 5.65 12.77 0.08
C SER A 202 4.42 13.11 -0.76
N GLU A 203 4.53 13.19 -2.08
CA GLU A 203 3.41 13.47 -2.98
C GLU A 203 2.38 12.34 -2.96
N ILE A 204 2.86 11.09 -2.87
CA ILE A 204 1.98 9.93 -2.70
C ILE A 204 1.38 9.91 -1.29
N ALA A 205 2.14 10.27 -0.27
CA ALA A 205 1.65 10.37 1.10
C ALA A 205 0.53 11.41 1.25
N ASP A 206 0.66 12.58 0.62
CA ASP A 206 -0.38 13.61 0.58
C ASP A 206 -1.63 13.10 -0.15
N THR A 207 -1.45 12.39 -1.27
CA THR A 207 -2.55 11.77 -2.00
C THR A 207 -3.28 10.72 -1.15
N LEU A 208 -2.54 9.86 -0.44
CA LEU A 208 -3.11 8.86 0.47
C LEU A 208 -3.84 9.51 1.65
N HIS A 209 -3.28 10.56 2.24
CA HIS A 209 -3.95 11.29 3.31
C HIS A 209 -5.25 11.95 2.83
N TRP A 210 -5.22 12.64 1.68
CA TRP A 210 -6.41 13.21 1.08
C TRP A 210 -7.45 12.12 0.78
N ALA A 211 -7.04 11.00 0.20
CA ALA A 211 -7.93 9.88 -0.11
C ALA A 211 -8.59 9.28 1.14
N ALA A 212 -7.88 9.22 2.27
CA ALA A 212 -8.42 8.71 3.53
C ALA A 212 -9.53 9.60 4.11
N GLU A 213 -9.52 10.89 3.80
CA GLU A 213 -10.48 11.89 4.31
C GLU A 213 -11.66 12.14 3.35
N ASN A 214 -11.64 11.58 2.13
CA ASN A 214 -12.59 11.93 1.08
C ASN A 214 -13.38 10.70 0.57
N PRO A 215 -14.49 10.32 1.21
CA PRO A 215 -15.27 9.14 0.85
C PRO A 215 -15.94 9.19 -0.53
N VAL A 216 -15.95 10.37 -1.20
CA VAL A 216 -16.48 10.51 -2.56
C VAL A 216 -15.75 9.62 -3.59
N ILE A 217 -14.52 9.18 -3.27
CA ILE A 217 -13.72 8.31 -4.14
C ILE A 217 -13.94 6.81 -3.86
N ASN A 218 -14.97 6.44 -3.12
CA ASN A 218 -15.22 5.04 -2.77
C ASN A 218 -15.26 4.13 -4.01
N GLY A 219 -14.43 3.09 -4.03
CA GLY A 219 -14.28 2.17 -5.16
C GLY A 219 -13.41 2.68 -6.33
N ALA A 220 -12.82 3.88 -6.22
CA ALA A 220 -12.02 4.47 -7.28
C ALA A 220 -10.60 3.89 -7.37
N VAL A 221 -10.07 3.91 -8.59
CA VAL A 221 -8.64 3.76 -8.89
C VAL A 221 -8.12 5.14 -9.28
N LEU A 222 -7.15 5.65 -8.53
CA LEU A 222 -6.58 6.99 -8.73
C LEU A 222 -5.12 6.88 -9.18
N HIS A 223 -4.83 7.40 -10.36
CA HIS A 223 -3.46 7.46 -10.88
C HIS A 223 -2.73 8.68 -10.33
N ALA A 224 -1.69 8.43 -9.52
CA ALA A 224 -0.76 9.43 -8.99
C ALA A 224 0.60 9.25 -9.68
N ASN A 225 0.69 9.61 -10.97
CA ASN A 225 1.78 9.19 -11.86
C ASN A 225 2.45 10.34 -12.65
N LEU A 226 2.18 11.60 -12.30
CA LEU A 226 2.71 12.78 -13.01
C LEU A 226 2.47 12.76 -14.53
N GLY A 227 1.31 12.21 -14.96
CA GLY A 227 1.00 12.08 -16.38
C GLY A 227 1.99 11.15 -17.10
N GLN A 228 2.23 9.96 -16.55
CA GLN A 228 3.13 8.98 -17.14
C GLN A 228 2.79 8.75 -18.61
N VAL A 229 3.76 8.97 -19.48
CA VAL A 229 3.59 8.82 -20.94
C VAL A 229 3.55 7.33 -21.28
N GLU A 230 2.47 6.91 -21.89
CA GLU A 230 2.32 5.56 -22.43
C GLU A 230 2.94 5.49 -23.82
N ARG A 231 3.77 4.46 -24.08
CA ARG A 231 4.40 4.20 -25.39
C ARG A 231 4.14 2.76 -25.80
#